data_b9295770b5504fa5fb3e2412978b298e
#
_entry.id   b9295770b5504fa5fb3e2412978b298e
#
_cell.length_a   1.000
_cell.length_b   1.000
_cell.length_c   1.000
_cell.angle_alpha   90.00
_cell.angle_beta   90.00
_cell.angle_gamma   90.00
#
_symmetry.space_group_name_H-M   'P 1'
#
loop_
_entity.id
_entity.type
_entity.pdbx_description
1 polymer ?
#
loop_
_entity_poly.entity_id
_entity_poly.type
_entity_poly.pdbx_seq_one_letter_code
_entity_poly.pdbx_strand_id
1 'polypeptide(L)'
;MIKVAVTGNIGSGKTEFIKFISKLGFCCISSDAIISKLYKDDRTRKIILEKLKLNDHNYKQEIIKMLQNEEFNRKLKRTIYPLLYSKKKLVAQKHQSYQPVFYEIPLLYEENLFNNFNVTVFVNSDTCLLYTSDAADDSQCV
;
A
#
# COMPACT_ATOMS: atom_id res chain seq x y z
N MET A 1 -13.80 0.56 -16.56
CA MET A 1 -13.44 0.15 -15.18
C MET A 1 -13.30 1.41 -14.32
N ILE A 2 -14.08 1.52 -13.26
CA ILE A 2 -14.03 2.64 -12.33
C ILE A 2 -12.92 2.38 -11.31
N LYS A 3 -11.99 3.31 -11.17
CA LYS A 3 -10.90 3.25 -10.19
C LYS A 3 -11.23 4.15 -9.01
N VAL A 4 -11.29 3.57 -7.81
CA VAL A 4 -11.57 4.29 -6.56
C VAL A 4 -10.31 4.31 -5.71
N ALA A 5 -9.78 5.49 -5.42
CA ALA A 5 -8.71 5.63 -4.44
C ALA A 5 -9.28 5.67 -3.02
N VAL A 6 -8.68 4.92 -2.11
CA VAL A 6 -8.99 4.97 -0.67
C VAL A 6 -7.77 5.49 0.05
N THR A 7 -7.90 6.65 0.65
CA THR A 7 -6.83 7.33 1.39
C THR A 7 -7.32 7.81 2.76
N GLY A 8 -6.45 8.39 3.55
CA GLY A 8 -6.74 8.91 4.88
C GLY A 8 -5.53 8.83 5.79
N ASN A 9 -5.60 9.43 6.96
CA ASN A 9 -4.51 9.51 7.93
C ASN A 9 -4.10 8.13 8.47
N ILE A 10 -2.92 8.05 9.05
CA ILE A 10 -2.46 6.86 9.79
C ILE A 10 -3.47 6.57 10.92
N GLY A 11 -3.84 5.31 11.09
CA GLY A 11 -4.81 4.92 12.12
C GLY A 11 -6.28 5.29 11.82
N SER A 12 -6.60 5.85 10.65
CA SER A 12 -7.97 6.28 10.30
C SER A 12 -8.95 5.14 9.99
N GLY A 13 -8.51 3.88 9.97
CA GLY A 13 -9.37 2.75 9.67
C GLY A 13 -9.42 2.35 8.19
N LYS A 14 -8.50 2.85 7.34
CA LYS A 14 -8.41 2.46 5.92
C LYS A 14 -8.41 0.96 5.71
N THR A 15 -7.61 0.25 6.48
CA THR A 15 -7.47 -1.20 6.37
C THR A 15 -8.78 -1.92 6.69
N GLU A 16 -9.51 -1.46 7.71
CA GLU A 16 -10.81 -2.03 8.06
C GLU A 16 -11.87 -1.70 7.00
N PHE A 17 -11.87 -0.49 6.46
CA PHE A 17 -12.72 -0.11 5.33
C PHE A 17 -12.44 -1.01 4.10
N ILE A 18 -11.18 -1.20 3.73
CA ILE A 18 -10.79 -2.08 2.61
C ILE A 18 -11.22 -3.54 2.85
N LYS A 19 -11.05 -4.05 4.07
CA LYS A 19 -11.53 -5.40 4.43
C LYS A 19 -13.04 -5.51 4.29
N PHE A 20 -13.79 -4.50 4.73
CA PHE A 20 -15.24 -4.47 4.59
C PHE A 20 -15.67 -4.50 3.13
N ILE A 21 -15.11 -3.63 2.29
CA ILE A 21 -15.38 -3.57 0.86
C ILE A 21 -15.03 -4.90 0.17
N SER A 22 -13.92 -5.53 0.56
CA SER A 22 -13.51 -6.83 0.04
C SER A 22 -14.51 -7.94 0.41
N LYS A 23 -15.08 -7.92 1.64
CA LYS A 23 -16.14 -8.86 2.06
C LYS A 23 -17.44 -8.70 1.25
N LEU A 24 -17.70 -7.52 0.73
CA LEU A 24 -18.82 -7.27 -0.19
C LEU A 24 -18.56 -7.80 -1.62
N GLY A 25 -17.39 -8.38 -1.88
CA GLY A 25 -17.04 -8.96 -3.17
C GLY A 25 -16.34 -8.01 -4.15
N PHE A 26 -16.03 -6.78 -3.75
CA PHE A 26 -15.30 -5.84 -4.61
C PHE A 26 -13.80 -6.14 -4.64
N CYS A 27 -13.19 -5.82 -5.77
CA CYS A 27 -11.74 -5.91 -5.92
C CYS A 27 -11.05 -4.80 -5.13
N CYS A 28 -10.19 -5.20 -4.19
CA CYS A 28 -9.37 -4.29 -3.40
C CYS A 28 -7.88 -4.54 -3.64
N ILE A 29 -7.13 -3.48 -3.93
CA ILE A 29 -5.71 -3.53 -4.25
C ILE A 29 -4.95 -2.67 -3.24
N SER A 30 -4.14 -3.30 -2.40
CA SER A 30 -3.22 -2.62 -1.49
C SER A 30 -1.79 -2.74 -2.01
N SER A 31 -1.10 -1.60 -2.13
CA SER A 31 0.29 -1.56 -2.54
C SER A 31 1.19 -2.32 -1.56
N ASP A 32 0.97 -2.13 -0.27
CA ASP A 32 1.76 -2.77 0.79
C ASP A 32 1.60 -4.29 0.78
N ALA A 33 0.36 -4.77 0.57
CA ALA A 33 0.09 -6.20 0.45
C ALA A 33 0.78 -6.82 -0.77
N ILE A 34 0.82 -6.10 -1.91
CA ILE A 34 1.52 -6.56 -3.11
C ILE A 34 3.03 -6.57 -2.88
N ILE A 35 3.61 -5.52 -2.33
CA ILE A 35 5.04 -5.44 -2.03
C ILE A 35 5.44 -6.57 -1.08
N SER A 36 4.65 -6.82 -0.03
CA SER A 36 4.88 -7.95 0.87
C SER A 36 4.90 -9.30 0.13
N LYS A 37 4.00 -9.50 -0.83
CA LYS A 37 3.98 -10.71 -1.67
C LYS A 37 5.19 -10.81 -2.60
N LEU A 38 5.66 -9.69 -3.17
CA LEU A 38 6.88 -9.68 -4.01
C LEU A 38 8.10 -10.15 -3.22
N TYR A 39 8.23 -9.72 -1.96
CA TYR A 39 9.34 -10.17 -1.09
C TYR A 39 9.16 -11.60 -0.54
N LYS A 40 7.95 -12.12 -0.46
CA LYS A 40 7.69 -13.51 -0.05
C LYS A 40 7.95 -14.52 -1.19
N ASP A 41 7.84 -14.09 -2.44
CA ASP A 41 8.18 -14.92 -3.60
C ASP A 41 9.70 -14.96 -3.77
N ASP A 42 10.31 -16.11 -3.49
CA ASP A 42 11.77 -16.29 -3.47
C ASP A 42 12.45 -15.85 -4.76
N ARG A 43 11.83 -16.17 -5.92
CA ARG A 43 12.38 -15.82 -7.22
C ARG A 43 12.38 -14.31 -7.44
N THR A 44 11.27 -13.65 -7.17
CA THR A 44 11.13 -12.20 -7.32
C THR A 44 12.01 -11.47 -6.31
N ARG A 45 12.06 -11.94 -5.06
CA ARG A 45 12.93 -11.39 -4.02
C ARG A 45 14.39 -11.40 -4.44
N LYS A 46 14.90 -12.52 -4.93
CA LYS A 46 16.30 -12.62 -5.41
C LYS A 46 16.60 -11.60 -6.51
N ILE A 47 15.71 -11.42 -7.48
CA ILE A 47 15.89 -10.42 -8.55
C ILE A 47 15.92 -9.00 -7.97
N ILE A 48 15.05 -8.68 -7.02
CA ILE A 48 15.00 -7.37 -6.37
C ILE A 48 16.32 -7.11 -5.61
N LEU A 49 16.75 -8.07 -4.80
CA LEU A 49 17.94 -7.95 -3.97
C LEU A 49 19.22 -7.83 -4.79
N GLU A 50 19.32 -8.58 -5.87
CA GLU A 50 20.43 -8.48 -6.81
C GLU A 50 20.53 -7.08 -7.44
N LYS A 51 19.41 -6.53 -7.92
CA LYS A 51 19.36 -5.17 -8.46
C LYS A 51 19.72 -4.09 -7.41
N LEU A 52 19.34 -4.30 -6.16
CA LEU A 52 19.66 -3.39 -5.07
C LEU A 52 21.05 -3.63 -4.47
N LYS A 53 21.73 -4.72 -4.84
CA LYS A 53 23.01 -5.19 -4.27
C LYS A 53 22.90 -5.45 -2.75
N LEU A 54 21.82 -6.13 -2.33
CA LEU A 54 21.52 -6.48 -0.95
C LEU A 54 21.63 -7.99 -0.73
N ASN A 55 21.98 -8.40 0.50
CA ASN A 55 22.03 -9.79 0.91
C ASN A 55 20.67 -10.29 1.41
N ASP A 56 20.30 -11.53 1.10
CA ASP A 56 19.01 -12.14 1.47
C ASP A 56 18.82 -12.29 2.99
N HIS A 57 19.92 -12.41 3.76
CA HIS A 57 19.84 -12.63 5.21
C HIS A 57 19.41 -11.41 6.02
N ASN A 58 19.75 -10.20 5.58
CA ASN A 58 19.57 -8.97 6.35
C ASN A 58 18.95 -7.81 5.56
N TYR A 59 18.44 -8.07 4.36
CA TYR A 59 17.94 -7.03 3.44
C TYR A 59 16.92 -6.08 4.08
N LYS A 60 16.04 -6.56 4.96
CA LYS A 60 15.04 -5.71 5.61
C LYS A 60 15.67 -4.62 6.46
N GLN A 61 16.68 -4.99 7.25
CA GLN A 61 17.40 -4.04 8.10
C GLN A 61 18.23 -3.07 7.25
N GLU A 62 18.85 -3.56 6.17
CA GLU A 62 19.64 -2.73 5.27
C GLU A 62 18.74 -1.73 4.53
N ILE A 63 17.57 -2.14 4.02
CA ILE A 63 16.60 -1.23 3.41
C ILE A 63 16.21 -0.13 4.40
N ILE A 64 15.83 -0.48 5.63
CA ILE A 64 15.43 0.51 6.66
C ILE A 64 16.55 1.53 6.91
N LYS A 65 17.80 1.06 7.06
CA LYS A 65 18.95 1.94 7.27
C LYS A 65 19.22 2.89 6.10
N MET A 66 18.95 2.42 4.88
CA MET A 66 19.25 3.16 3.65
C MET A 66 18.08 4.00 3.13
N LEU A 67 16.89 3.95 3.74
CA LEU A 67 15.72 4.71 3.30
C LEU A 67 15.93 6.23 3.28
N GLN A 68 16.80 6.75 4.13
CA GLN A 68 17.13 8.18 4.17
C GLN A 68 18.11 8.60 3.07
N ASN A 69 18.78 7.64 2.41
CA ASN A 69 19.65 7.92 1.28
C ASN A 69 18.80 8.10 0.02
N GLU A 70 18.81 9.30 -0.55
CA GLU A 70 17.99 9.65 -1.71
C GLU A 70 18.31 8.82 -2.96
N GLU A 71 19.58 8.51 -3.19
CA GLU A 71 20.00 7.70 -4.34
C GLU A 71 19.50 6.27 -4.21
N PHE A 72 19.65 5.68 -3.03
CA PHE A 72 19.12 4.35 -2.73
C PHE A 72 17.60 4.32 -2.85
N ASN A 73 16.90 5.32 -2.32
CA ASN A 73 15.44 5.42 -2.39
C ASN A 73 14.95 5.51 -3.83
N ARG A 74 15.62 6.30 -4.69
CA ARG A 74 15.33 6.34 -6.13
C ARG A 74 15.54 4.98 -6.80
N LYS A 75 16.62 4.29 -6.48
CA LYS A 75 16.92 2.95 -7.00
C LYS A 75 15.89 1.92 -6.54
N LEU A 76 15.51 1.95 -5.27
CA LEU A 76 14.46 1.12 -4.70
C LEU A 76 13.12 1.32 -5.44
N LYS A 77 12.69 2.55 -5.60
CA LYS A 77 11.47 2.91 -6.34
C LYS A 77 11.52 2.42 -7.79
N ARG A 78 12.61 2.67 -8.50
CA ARG A 78 12.80 2.20 -9.89
C ARG A 78 12.76 0.68 -10.02
N THR A 79 13.17 -0.05 -8.99
CA THR A 79 13.14 -1.52 -8.98
C THR A 79 11.75 -2.06 -8.64
N ILE A 80 11.09 -1.50 -7.62
CA ILE A 80 9.82 -2.01 -7.09
C ILE A 80 8.60 -1.56 -7.91
N TYR A 81 8.55 -0.30 -8.35
CA TYR A 81 7.36 0.26 -8.99
C TYR A 81 6.91 -0.46 -10.26
N PRO A 82 7.81 -0.85 -11.19
CA PRO A 82 7.39 -1.61 -12.37
C PRO A 82 6.73 -2.95 -12.02
N LEU A 83 7.27 -3.66 -11.01
CA LEU A 83 6.74 -4.93 -10.52
C LEU A 83 5.38 -4.72 -9.84
N LEU A 84 5.28 -3.70 -9.00
CA LEU A 84 4.06 -3.31 -8.33
C LEU A 84 2.96 -2.95 -9.33
N TYR A 85 3.28 -2.13 -10.33
CA TYR A 85 2.34 -1.71 -11.37
C TYR A 85 1.83 -2.90 -12.19
N SER A 86 2.72 -3.78 -12.62
CA SER A 86 2.37 -5.00 -13.35
C SER A 86 1.44 -5.91 -12.55
N LYS A 87 1.71 -6.09 -11.26
CA LYS A 87 0.86 -6.89 -10.37
C LYS A 87 -0.50 -6.24 -10.14
N LYS A 88 -0.56 -4.92 -9.92
CA LYS A 88 -1.82 -4.17 -9.82
C LYS A 88 -2.68 -4.35 -11.07
N LYS A 89 -2.09 -4.22 -12.25
CA LYS A 89 -2.78 -4.41 -13.53
C LYS A 89 -3.35 -5.82 -13.66
N LEU A 90 -2.55 -6.84 -13.35
CA LEU A 90 -2.99 -8.25 -13.39
C LEU A 90 -4.14 -8.54 -12.43
N VAL A 91 -4.11 -7.99 -11.22
CA VAL A 91 -5.19 -8.15 -10.25
C VAL A 91 -6.48 -7.46 -10.76
N ALA A 92 -6.37 -6.23 -11.24
CA ALA A 92 -7.51 -5.49 -11.77
C ALA A 92 -8.16 -6.18 -13.00
N GLN A 93 -7.36 -6.76 -13.89
CA GLN A 93 -7.84 -7.44 -15.10
C GLN A 93 -8.63 -8.73 -14.82
N LYS A 94 -8.45 -9.35 -13.66
CA LYS A 94 -9.20 -10.54 -13.25
C LYS A 94 -10.64 -10.23 -12.82
N HIS A 95 -10.96 -8.97 -12.62
CA HIS A 95 -12.28 -8.53 -12.18
C HIS A 95 -13.11 -8.00 -13.35
N GLN A 96 -14.42 -8.12 -13.21
CA GLN A 96 -15.35 -7.72 -14.23
C GLN A 96 -15.28 -6.21 -14.48
N SER A 97 -15.26 -5.80 -15.74
CA SER A 97 -14.95 -4.43 -16.15
C SER A 97 -15.96 -3.36 -15.70
N TYR A 98 -17.15 -3.74 -15.29
CA TYR A 98 -18.20 -2.84 -14.81
C TYR A 98 -18.19 -2.62 -13.28
N GLN A 99 -17.44 -3.42 -12.54
CA GLN A 99 -17.31 -3.23 -11.10
C GLN A 99 -16.17 -2.26 -10.77
N PRO A 100 -16.35 -1.43 -9.72
CA PRO A 100 -15.28 -0.57 -9.24
C PRO A 100 -14.13 -1.38 -8.64
N VAL A 101 -12.90 -0.90 -8.83
CA VAL A 101 -11.70 -1.44 -8.21
C VAL A 101 -11.19 -0.42 -7.19
N PHE A 102 -11.04 -0.84 -5.95
CA PHE A 102 -10.59 -0.02 -4.84
C PHE A 102 -9.08 -0.15 -4.66
N TYR A 103 -8.39 0.98 -4.59
CA TYR A 103 -6.95 1.05 -4.40
C TYR A 103 -6.65 1.74 -3.07
N GLU A 104 -6.01 1.02 -2.16
CA GLU A 104 -5.48 1.62 -0.93
C GLU A 104 -4.21 2.38 -1.24
N ILE A 105 -4.22 3.70 -1.03
CA ILE A 105 -3.10 4.59 -1.34
C ILE A 105 -2.91 5.57 -0.18
N PRO A 106 -1.97 5.29 0.73
CA PRO A 106 -1.74 6.11 1.92
C PRO A 106 -1.33 7.56 1.61
N LEU A 107 -0.51 7.76 0.56
CA LEU A 107 0.09 9.05 0.18
C LEU A 107 -0.49 9.57 -1.14
N LEU A 108 -1.83 9.53 -1.30
CA LEU A 108 -2.48 9.89 -2.56
C LEU A 108 -2.21 11.33 -2.99
N TYR A 109 -2.32 12.26 -2.06
CA TYR A 109 -2.16 13.69 -2.33
C TYR A 109 -0.69 14.12 -2.37
N GLU A 110 0.13 13.59 -1.47
CA GLU A 110 1.56 13.88 -1.39
C GLU A 110 2.31 13.44 -2.65
N GLU A 111 1.88 12.35 -3.27
CA GLU A 111 2.44 11.85 -4.53
C GLU A 111 1.69 12.32 -5.78
N ASN A 112 0.73 13.24 -5.66
CA ASN A 112 -0.09 13.78 -6.76
C ASN A 112 -0.76 12.70 -7.64
N LEU A 113 -1.19 11.60 -7.03
CA LEU A 113 -1.77 10.45 -7.74
C LEU A 113 -3.28 10.54 -7.98
N PHE A 114 -3.96 11.55 -7.41
CA PHE A 114 -5.42 11.67 -7.42
C PHE A 114 -6.01 11.72 -8.84
N ASN A 115 -5.30 12.30 -9.82
CA ASN A 115 -5.76 12.36 -11.22
C ASN A 115 -5.83 10.99 -11.93
N ASN A 116 -5.25 9.94 -11.33
CA ASN A 116 -5.28 8.59 -11.89
C ASN A 116 -6.55 7.80 -11.51
N PHE A 117 -7.43 8.40 -10.71
CA PHE A 117 -8.64 7.76 -10.16
C PHE A 117 -9.90 8.54 -10.55
N ASN A 118 -11.00 7.80 -10.69
CA ASN A 118 -12.30 8.38 -11.00
C ASN A 118 -12.99 8.95 -9.74
N VAL A 119 -12.73 8.32 -8.60
CA VAL A 119 -13.31 8.68 -7.29
C VAL A 119 -12.23 8.56 -6.22
N THR A 120 -12.27 9.44 -5.24
CA THR A 120 -11.44 9.36 -4.04
C THR A 120 -12.33 9.26 -2.81
N VAL A 121 -12.06 8.25 -1.98
CA VAL A 121 -12.68 8.06 -0.67
C VAL A 121 -11.65 8.41 0.38
N PHE A 122 -11.95 9.41 1.21
CA PHE A 122 -11.11 9.78 2.34
C PHE A 122 -11.69 9.17 3.62
N VAL A 123 -10.94 8.22 4.20
CA VAL A 123 -11.32 7.58 5.45
C VAL A 123 -10.76 8.41 6.60
N ASN A 124 -11.66 8.91 7.43
CA ASN A 124 -11.33 9.68 8.63
C ASN A 124 -11.84 8.95 9.86
N SER A 125 -11.18 9.12 10.99
CA SER A 125 -11.60 8.65 12.29
C SER A 125 -11.52 9.77 13.31
N ASP A 126 -12.31 9.66 14.36
CA ASP A 126 -12.22 10.60 15.49
C ASP A 126 -10.84 10.54 16.14
N THR A 127 -10.38 11.68 16.63
CA THR A 127 -9.08 11.82 17.30
C THR A 127 -8.90 10.81 18.44
N CYS A 128 -9.99 10.46 19.11
CA CYS A 128 -10.03 9.49 20.19
C CYS A 128 -9.64 8.07 19.73
N LEU A 129 -10.11 7.63 18.56
CA LEU A 129 -9.75 6.33 17.98
C LEU A 129 -8.27 6.28 17.54
N LEU A 130 -7.70 7.41 17.10
CA LEU A 130 -6.27 7.50 16.79
C LEU A 130 -5.41 7.30 18.04
N TYR A 131 -5.79 7.89 19.16
CA TYR A 131 -5.08 7.71 20.44
C TYR A 131 -5.14 6.27 20.95
N THR A 132 -6.27 5.57 20.83
CA THR A 132 -6.41 4.16 21.26
C THR A 132 -5.62 3.20 20.40
N SER A 133 -5.38 3.49 19.11
CA SER A 133 -4.55 2.66 18.26
C SER A 133 -3.04 2.78 18.58
N ASP A 134 -2.61 3.94 19.09
CA ASP A 134 -1.19 4.20 19.37
C ASP A 134 -0.80 3.94 20.84
N ALA A 135 -1.71 4.06 21.78
CA ALA A 135 -1.40 4.10 23.21
C ALA A 135 -1.95 2.94 24.05
N ALA A 136 -2.71 1.99 23.54
CA ALA A 136 -3.29 0.87 24.28
C ALA A 136 -4.05 1.28 25.58
N ASP A 137 -4.47 2.55 25.72
CA ASP A 137 -5.15 3.08 26.91
C ASP A 137 -6.53 3.60 26.56
N ASP A 138 -7.56 2.77 26.83
CA ASP A 138 -8.97 3.01 26.54
C ASP A 138 -9.66 4.04 27.46
N SER A 139 -8.95 4.65 28.39
CA SER A 139 -9.60 5.34 29.52
C SER A 139 -10.02 6.78 29.25
N GLN A 140 -9.80 7.34 28.07
CA GLN A 140 -10.02 8.77 27.81
C GLN A 140 -10.97 9.13 26.66
N CYS A 141 -11.60 8.18 26.03
CA CYS A 141 -12.66 8.44 25.04
C CYS A 141 -14.03 8.48 25.72
N VAL A 142 -14.40 9.61 26.23
CA VAL A 142 -15.74 9.87 26.74
C VAL A 142 -16.54 10.69 25.74
#